data_db694b3eaf859a4173bcec4b44490fd1
#
_entry.id   db694b3eaf859a4173bcec4b44490fd1
#
_cell.length_a   1.000
_cell.length_b   1.000
_cell.length_c   1.000
_cell.angle_alpha   90.00
_cell.angle_beta   90.00
_cell.angle_gamma   90.00
#
_symmetry.space_group_name_H-M   'P 1'
#
loop_
_entity.id
_entity.type
_entity.pdbx_description
1 polymer ?
#
loop_
_entity_poly.entity_id
_entity_poly.type
_entity_poly.pdbx_seq_one_letter_code
_entity_poly.pdbx_strand_id
1 'polypeptide(L)'
;SCFAVYSSSHDEIIRFYQHLRNIFIAGLLIIFLSHVPSVIIEKFAIPAYITTILLLLATEFFGETVNGATRWINLGFITGQPSEILKISLPLLLAWFVQKSEGLNSKRDWAFVLLLFLLPLIMVLRQPDLGTAILLFISGTILLFFAGLPWRIIVIGLALFVLFLLTLFIFGDK
;
A
#
# COMPACT_ATOMS: atom_id res chain seq x y z
N SER A 1 8.20 -13.90 -16.83
CA SER A 1 7.70 -14.52 -15.57
C SER A 1 7.21 -15.97 -15.81
N CYS A 2 6.43 -16.28 -16.86
CA CYS A 2 5.97 -17.66 -17.17
C CYS A 2 7.13 -18.65 -17.35
N PHE A 3 8.21 -18.22 -17.99
CA PHE A 3 9.41 -19.05 -18.23
C PHE A 3 10.10 -19.44 -16.90
N ALA A 4 10.18 -18.50 -15.95
CA ALA A 4 10.77 -18.76 -14.64
C ALA A 4 9.94 -19.75 -13.83
N VAL A 5 8.61 -19.64 -13.89
CA VAL A 5 7.69 -20.56 -13.19
C VAL A 5 7.74 -21.95 -13.82
N TYR A 6 7.80 -22.05 -15.16
CA TYR A 6 7.93 -23.33 -15.86
C TYR A 6 9.26 -24.02 -15.53
N SER A 7 10.35 -23.28 -15.45
CA SER A 7 11.69 -23.82 -15.14
C SER A 7 11.84 -24.27 -13.67
N SER A 8 11.10 -23.67 -12.75
CA SER A 8 11.19 -23.99 -11.31
C SER A 8 10.23 -25.09 -10.87
N SER A 9 9.20 -25.39 -11.67
CA SER A 9 8.14 -26.34 -11.32
C SER A 9 8.23 -27.63 -12.15
N HIS A 10 9.35 -28.37 -12.03
CA HIS A 10 9.52 -29.62 -12.78
C HIS A 10 8.48 -30.71 -12.40
N ASP A 11 7.73 -30.56 -11.29
CA ASP A 11 6.73 -31.52 -10.83
C ASP A 11 5.30 -31.00 -10.65
N GLU A 12 5.00 -29.71 -11.02
CA GLU A 12 3.66 -29.16 -10.75
C GLU A 12 3.07 -28.38 -11.92
N ILE A 13 2.65 -29.11 -12.96
CA ILE A 13 1.85 -28.58 -14.07
C ILE A 13 0.64 -27.74 -13.54
N ILE A 14 0.08 -28.11 -12.39
CA ILE A 14 -1.04 -27.40 -11.74
C ILE A 14 -0.66 -25.96 -11.39
N ARG A 15 0.53 -25.71 -10.84
CA ARG A 15 0.97 -24.34 -10.48
C ARG A 15 1.19 -23.46 -11.73
N PHE A 16 1.64 -24.05 -12.80
CA PHE A 16 1.79 -23.33 -14.06
C PHE A 16 0.44 -22.87 -14.64
N TYR A 17 -0.56 -23.75 -14.65
CA TYR A 17 -1.93 -23.38 -15.05
C TYR A 17 -2.57 -22.33 -14.13
N GLN A 18 -2.36 -22.42 -12.83
CA GLN A 18 -2.81 -21.40 -11.89
C GLN A 18 -2.16 -20.04 -12.17
N HIS A 19 -0.87 -20.03 -12.48
CA HIS A 19 -0.15 -18.80 -12.82
C HIS A 19 -0.65 -18.19 -14.14
N LEU A 20 -0.86 -18.99 -15.16
CA LEU A 20 -1.44 -18.53 -16.43
C LEU A 20 -2.86 -17.97 -16.23
N ARG A 21 -3.70 -18.66 -15.49
CA ARG A 21 -5.05 -18.18 -15.14
C ARG A 21 -4.99 -16.83 -14.45
N ASN A 22 -4.11 -16.67 -13.48
CA ASN A 22 -3.97 -15.41 -12.72
C ASN A 22 -3.48 -14.26 -13.62
N ILE A 23 -2.54 -14.52 -14.53
CA ILE A 23 -2.11 -13.54 -15.55
C ILE A 23 -3.26 -13.14 -16.45
N PHE A 24 -4.05 -14.10 -16.91
CA PHE A 24 -5.20 -13.84 -17.78
C PHE A 24 -6.26 -12.99 -17.06
N ILE A 25 -6.61 -13.34 -15.81
CA ILE A 25 -7.53 -12.56 -14.97
C ILE A 25 -6.99 -11.16 -14.73
N ALA A 26 -5.70 -11.02 -14.40
CA ALA A 26 -5.07 -9.71 -14.21
C ALA A 26 -5.12 -8.86 -15.49
N GLY A 27 -4.87 -9.46 -16.67
CA GLY A 27 -4.99 -8.79 -17.95
C GLY A 27 -6.41 -8.28 -18.23
N LEU A 28 -7.42 -9.12 -17.98
CA LEU A 28 -8.83 -8.72 -18.11
C LEU A 28 -9.19 -7.58 -17.15
N LEU A 29 -8.73 -7.65 -15.90
CA LEU A 29 -8.96 -6.59 -14.91
C LEU A 29 -8.32 -5.26 -15.35
N ILE A 30 -7.10 -5.29 -15.88
CA ILE A 30 -6.43 -4.09 -16.40
C ILE A 30 -7.24 -3.46 -17.54
N ILE A 31 -7.68 -4.29 -18.51
CA ILE A 31 -8.50 -3.81 -19.63
C ILE A 31 -9.82 -3.23 -19.09
N PHE A 32 -10.49 -3.91 -18.18
CA PHE A 32 -11.72 -3.41 -17.57
C PHE A 32 -11.51 -2.07 -16.86
N LEU A 33 -10.49 -1.97 -16.00
CA LEU A 33 -10.18 -0.76 -15.25
C LEU A 33 -9.76 0.40 -16.15
N SER A 34 -9.13 0.15 -17.30
CA SER A 34 -8.75 1.20 -18.25
C SER A 34 -9.95 1.90 -18.88
N HIS A 35 -11.13 1.27 -18.88
CA HIS A 35 -12.38 1.86 -19.38
C HIS A 35 -13.21 2.55 -18.28
N VAL A 36 -12.79 2.42 -17.01
CA VAL A 36 -13.50 3.08 -15.89
C VAL A 36 -13.14 4.56 -15.87
N PRO A 37 -14.13 5.47 -15.98
CA PRO A 37 -13.86 6.90 -15.93
C PRO A 37 -13.31 7.33 -14.56
N SER A 38 -12.36 8.28 -14.56
CA SER A 38 -11.69 8.78 -13.33
C SER A 38 -12.67 9.23 -12.25
N VAL A 39 -13.82 9.82 -12.67
CA VAL A 39 -14.88 10.26 -11.75
C VAL A 39 -15.43 9.13 -10.86
N ILE A 40 -15.50 7.90 -11.40
CA ILE A 40 -15.94 6.75 -10.63
C ILE A 40 -14.84 6.35 -9.64
N ILE A 41 -13.59 6.30 -10.10
CA ILE A 41 -12.44 5.96 -9.27
C ILE A 41 -12.30 6.92 -8.09
N GLU A 42 -12.48 8.22 -8.34
CA GLU A 42 -12.46 9.27 -7.32
C GLU A 42 -13.49 9.05 -6.20
N LYS A 43 -14.71 8.61 -6.55
CA LYS A 43 -15.77 8.32 -5.57
C LYS A 43 -15.41 7.19 -4.62
N PHE A 44 -14.57 6.26 -5.07
CA PHE A 44 -14.10 5.13 -4.26
C PHE A 44 -12.88 5.46 -3.40
N ALA A 45 -12.23 6.60 -3.57
CA ALA A 45 -11.01 6.98 -2.85
C ALA A 45 -11.19 6.94 -1.32
N ILE A 46 -12.22 7.64 -0.83
CA ILE A 46 -12.51 7.71 0.62
C ILE A 46 -12.97 6.36 1.17
N PRO A 47 -14.02 5.71 0.62
CA PRO A 47 -14.50 4.44 1.18
C PRO A 47 -13.44 3.34 1.10
N ALA A 48 -12.65 3.27 0.03
CA ALA A 48 -11.56 2.31 -0.08
C ALA A 48 -10.50 2.50 1.01
N TYR A 49 -10.09 3.75 1.25
CA TYR A 49 -9.11 4.05 2.30
C TYR A 49 -9.66 3.73 3.70
N ILE A 50 -10.88 4.16 4.03
CA ILE A 50 -11.49 3.89 5.34
C ILE A 50 -11.61 2.39 5.56
N THR A 51 -12.11 1.65 4.56
CA THR A 51 -12.21 0.18 4.64
C THR A 51 -10.84 -0.45 4.87
N THR A 52 -9.81 0.02 4.18
CA THR A 52 -8.45 -0.51 4.34
C THR A 52 -7.89 -0.22 5.73
N ILE A 53 -8.11 0.98 6.28
CA ILE A 53 -7.69 1.30 7.66
C ILE A 53 -8.42 0.43 8.68
N LEU A 54 -9.73 0.21 8.51
CA LEU A 54 -10.49 -0.68 9.39
C LEU A 54 -10.00 -2.13 9.30
N LEU A 55 -9.66 -2.62 8.11
CA LEU A 55 -9.07 -3.94 7.93
C LEU A 55 -7.68 -4.04 8.55
N LEU A 56 -6.85 -2.99 8.45
CA LEU A 56 -5.54 -2.95 9.12
C LEU A 56 -5.68 -2.99 10.64
N LEU A 57 -6.64 -2.25 11.21
CA LEU A 57 -6.96 -2.33 12.63
C LEU A 57 -7.47 -3.72 13.01
N ALA A 58 -8.36 -4.31 12.21
CA ALA A 58 -8.86 -5.66 12.45
C ALA A 58 -7.71 -6.69 12.41
N THR A 59 -6.71 -6.50 11.54
CA THR A 59 -5.53 -7.39 11.51
C THR A 59 -4.74 -7.34 12.81
N GLU A 60 -4.66 -6.20 13.47
CA GLU A 60 -3.94 -6.05 14.75
C GLU A 60 -4.60 -6.88 15.87
N PHE A 61 -5.95 -7.03 15.84
CA PHE A 61 -6.72 -7.73 16.87
C PHE A 61 -7.06 -9.18 16.50
N PHE A 62 -7.29 -9.46 15.22
CA PHE A 62 -7.82 -10.73 14.73
C PHE A 62 -6.94 -11.39 13.65
N GLY A 63 -5.76 -10.82 13.39
CA GLY A 63 -4.88 -11.33 12.34
C GLY A 63 -4.21 -12.65 12.69
N GLU A 64 -3.99 -13.47 11.67
CA GLU A 64 -3.20 -14.70 11.78
C GLU A 64 -1.70 -14.37 11.71
N THR A 65 -0.95 -14.99 12.63
CA THR A 65 0.51 -14.84 12.67
C THR A 65 1.14 -15.86 11.73
N VAL A 66 1.72 -15.39 10.64
CA VAL A 66 2.45 -16.21 9.66
C VAL A 66 3.91 -15.76 9.67
N ASN A 67 4.84 -16.69 9.92
CA ASN A 67 6.28 -16.42 10.00
C ASN A 67 6.65 -15.28 10.98
N GLY A 68 5.98 -15.23 12.14
CA GLY A 68 6.27 -14.25 13.18
C GLY A 68 5.67 -12.85 12.96
N ALA A 69 4.88 -12.65 11.91
CA ALA A 69 4.21 -11.39 11.64
C ALA A 69 2.70 -11.56 11.45
N THR A 70 1.92 -10.71 12.11
CA THR A 70 0.45 -10.72 12.05
C THR A 70 0.01 -9.79 10.93
N ARG A 71 -0.13 -10.32 9.71
CA ARG A 71 -0.39 -9.53 8.49
C ARG A 71 -1.61 -9.97 7.70
N TRP A 72 -2.13 -11.15 8.01
CA TRP A 72 -3.17 -11.80 7.23
C TRP A 72 -4.49 -11.83 7.97
N ILE A 73 -5.57 -11.52 7.27
CA ILE A 73 -6.93 -11.73 7.75
C ILE A 73 -7.55 -12.86 6.94
N ASN A 74 -8.08 -13.84 7.64
CA ASN A 74 -8.89 -14.89 7.07
C ASN A 74 -10.37 -14.47 7.18
N LEU A 75 -10.98 -14.14 6.04
CA LEU A 75 -12.40 -13.80 5.94
C LEU A 75 -13.28 -15.04 5.63
N GLY A 76 -12.76 -16.24 5.88
CA GLY A 76 -13.42 -17.51 5.63
C GLY A 76 -13.30 -18.00 4.19
N PHE A 77 -13.55 -17.17 3.20
CA PHE A 77 -13.45 -17.52 1.78
C PHE A 77 -12.19 -16.99 1.11
N ILE A 78 -11.59 -15.97 1.68
CA ILE A 78 -10.41 -15.28 1.12
C ILE A 78 -9.48 -14.94 2.28
N THR A 79 -8.24 -15.38 2.19
CA THR A 79 -7.16 -14.89 3.03
C THR A 79 -6.50 -13.72 2.30
N GLY A 80 -6.56 -12.55 2.88
CA GLY A 80 -6.05 -11.32 2.27
C GLY A 80 -5.12 -10.55 3.20
N GLN A 81 -4.22 -9.78 2.61
CA GLN A 81 -3.36 -8.86 3.33
C GLN A 81 -3.86 -7.43 3.11
N PRO A 82 -4.43 -6.74 4.12
CA PRO A 82 -4.99 -5.40 3.95
C PRO A 82 -3.99 -4.37 3.45
N SER A 83 -2.72 -4.51 3.78
CA SER A 83 -1.66 -3.62 3.30
C SER A 83 -1.46 -3.68 1.77
N GLU A 84 -1.89 -4.75 1.09
CA GLU A 84 -1.91 -4.82 -0.38
C GLU A 84 -2.94 -3.85 -0.97
N ILE A 85 -4.13 -3.76 -0.34
CA ILE A 85 -5.18 -2.82 -0.75
C ILE A 85 -4.73 -1.38 -0.47
N LEU A 86 -3.97 -1.17 0.61
CA LEU A 86 -3.46 0.13 1.00
C LEU A 86 -2.53 0.74 -0.06
N LYS A 87 -1.75 -0.06 -0.76
CA LYS A 87 -0.86 0.41 -1.85
C LYS A 87 -1.63 1.10 -2.98
N ILE A 88 -2.90 0.79 -3.14
CA ILE A 88 -3.79 1.43 -4.13
C ILE A 88 -4.61 2.55 -3.48
N SER A 89 -5.23 2.27 -2.33
CA SER A 89 -6.17 3.20 -1.69
C SER A 89 -5.51 4.46 -1.13
N LEU A 90 -4.27 4.35 -0.63
CA LEU A 90 -3.55 5.51 -0.09
C LEU A 90 -3.19 6.54 -1.19
N PRO A 91 -2.48 6.18 -2.27
CA PRO A 91 -2.20 7.13 -3.35
C PRO A 91 -3.47 7.73 -3.95
N LEU A 92 -4.52 6.91 -4.10
CA LEU A 92 -5.80 7.36 -4.63
C LEU A 92 -6.44 8.43 -3.75
N LEU A 93 -6.46 8.22 -2.42
CA LEU A 93 -6.99 9.20 -1.47
C LEU A 93 -6.18 10.49 -1.46
N LEU A 94 -4.84 10.37 -1.44
CA LEU A 94 -3.96 11.55 -1.44
C LEU A 94 -4.15 12.37 -2.72
N ALA A 95 -4.24 11.72 -3.90
CA ALA A 95 -4.49 12.38 -5.17
C ALA A 95 -5.86 13.08 -5.17
N TRP A 96 -6.91 12.38 -4.70
CA TRP A 96 -8.26 12.96 -4.56
C TRP A 96 -8.27 14.20 -3.67
N PHE A 97 -7.58 14.14 -2.52
CA PHE A 97 -7.54 15.27 -1.59
C PHE A 97 -6.80 16.48 -2.18
N VAL A 98 -5.64 16.25 -2.81
CA VAL A 98 -4.86 17.31 -3.49
C VAL A 98 -5.69 17.98 -4.58
N GLN A 99 -6.42 17.20 -5.38
CA GLN A 99 -7.28 17.72 -6.44
C GLN A 99 -8.42 18.55 -5.85
N LYS A 100 -9.08 18.06 -4.79
CA LYS A 100 -10.23 18.73 -4.18
C LYS A 100 -9.86 20.02 -3.46
N SER A 101 -8.67 20.12 -2.90
CA SER A 101 -8.17 21.34 -2.24
C SER A 101 -7.55 22.34 -3.19
N GLU A 102 -7.70 22.15 -4.54
CA GLU A 102 -7.11 23.03 -5.56
C GLU A 102 -5.61 23.28 -5.34
N GLY A 103 -4.91 22.24 -4.92
CA GLY A 103 -3.55 22.31 -4.40
C GLY A 103 -3.53 22.52 -2.87
N LEU A 104 -2.42 22.18 -2.26
CA LEU A 104 -2.25 22.29 -0.80
C LEU A 104 -1.81 23.71 -0.42
N ASN A 105 -2.76 24.64 -0.34
CA ASN A 105 -2.48 26.06 -0.13
C ASN A 105 -2.38 26.45 1.36
N SER A 106 -3.00 25.67 2.25
CA SER A 106 -3.02 25.93 3.67
C SER A 106 -2.10 25.00 4.46
N LYS A 107 -1.53 25.50 5.56
CA LYS A 107 -0.81 24.63 6.53
C LYS A 107 -1.70 23.52 7.11
N ARG A 108 -3.01 23.77 7.18
CA ARG A 108 -3.98 22.75 7.64
C ARG A 108 -4.11 21.62 6.63
N ASP A 109 -4.12 21.93 5.32
CA ASP A 109 -4.23 20.92 4.27
C ASP A 109 -2.99 20.03 4.28
N TRP A 110 -1.80 20.62 4.42
CA TRP A 110 -0.55 19.88 4.57
C TRP A 110 -0.54 18.97 5.80
N ALA A 111 -0.99 19.51 6.96
CA ALA A 111 -1.06 18.70 8.18
C ALA A 111 -2.03 17.53 8.05
N PHE A 112 -3.17 17.75 7.38
CA PHE A 112 -4.17 16.70 7.16
C PHE A 112 -3.67 15.62 6.19
N VAL A 113 -3.07 16.02 5.08
CA VAL A 113 -2.48 15.09 4.10
C VAL A 113 -1.35 14.27 4.71
N LEU A 114 -0.49 14.90 5.50
CA LEU A 114 0.58 14.20 6.22
C LEU A 114 0.02 13.21 7.24
N LEU A 115 -1.06 13.57 7.94
CA LEU A 115 -1.74 12.65 8.85
C LEU A 115 -2.29 11.43 8.09
N LEU A 116 -3.01 11.65 6.97
CA LEU A 116 -3.54 10.58 6.13
C LEU A 116 -2.44 9.67 5.58
N PHE A 117 -1.26 10.21 5.32
CA PHE A 117 -0.11 9.47 4.82
C PHE A 117 0.62 8.69 5.92
N LEU A 118 0.92 9.35 7.04
CA LEU A 118 1.75 8.78 8.10
C LEU A 118 0.99 7.74 8.95
N LEU A 119 -0.32 7.93 9.16
CA LEU A 119 -1.11 7.02 9.98
C LEU A 119 -1.05 5.56 9.47
N PRO A 120 -1.39 5.24 8.22
CA PRO A 120 -1.30 3.88 7.72
C PRO A 120 0.14 3.38 7.59
N LEU A 121 1.10 4.26 7.32
CA LEU A 121 2.50 3.91 7.28
C LEU A 121 2.99 3.38 8.64
N ILE A 122 2.65 4.07 9.74
CA ILE A 122 2.98 3.64 11.09
C ILE A 122 2.31 2.31 11.42
N MET A 123 1.04 2.11 11.02
CA MET A 123 0.33 0.85 11.25
C MET A 123 1.02 -0.33 10.54
N VAL A 124 1.45 -0.15 9.28
CA VAL A 124 2.16 -1.18 8.51
C VAL A 124 3.53 -1.47 9.11
N LEU A 125 4.25 -0.44 9.60
CA LEU A 125 5.53 -0.62 10.29
C LEU A 125 5.39 -1.42 11.59
N ARG A 126 4.27 -1.27 12.31
CA ARG A 126 3.96 -2.08 13.51
C ARG A 126 3.67 -3.55 13.18
N GLN A 127 3.24 -3.87 11.97
CA GLN A 127 3.02 -5.24 11.48
C GLN A 127 4.29 -5.90 10.93
N PRO A 128 5.48 -5.46 11.28
CA PRO A 128 6.83 -5.57 10.69
C PRO A 128 6.85 -5.87 9.18
N ASP A 129 6.08 -5.13 8.39
CA ASP A 129 6.05 -5.24 6.93
C ASP A 129 6.88 -4.11 6.28
N LEU A 130 8.21 -4.27 6.33
CA LEU A 130 9.14 -3.28 5.81
C LEU A 130 9.01 -3.08 4.30
N GLY A 131 8.75 -4.16 3.55
CA GLY A 131 8.60 -4.08 2.09
C GLY A 131 7.44 -3.18 1.68
N THR A 132 6.26 -3.41 2.26
CA THR A 132 5.08 -2.59 2.01
C THR A 132 5.26 -1.16 2.55
N ALA A 133 5.86 -0.99 3.73
CA ALA A 133 6.12 0.34 4.29
C ALA A 133 7.02 1.20 3.37
N ILE A 134 8.07 0.63 2.81
CA ILE A 134 8.96 1.31 1.85
C ILE A 134 8.18 1.70 0.59
N LEU A 135 7.39 0.80 0.02
CA LEU A 135 6.57 1.09 -1.17
C LEU A 135 5.55 2.21 -0.91
N LEU A 136 4.87 2.17 0.23
CA LEU A 136 3.92 3.22 0.63
C LEU A 136 4.64 4.56 0.83
N PHE A 137 5.78 4.56 1.50
CA PHE A 137 6.57 5.76 1.71
C PHE A 137 7.01 6.40 0.40
N ILE A 138 7.56 5.61 -0.52
CA ILE A 138 8.00 6.08 -1.84
C ILE A 138 6.81 6.62 -2.65
N SER A 139 5.74 5.83 -2.79
CA SER A 139 4.58 6.22 -3.60
C SER A 139 3.89 7.49 -3.06
N GLY A 140 3.69 7.57 -1.75
CA GLY A 140 3.10 8.75 -1.12
C GLY A 140 4.02 9.98 -1.22
N THR A 141 5.33 9.81 -1.02
CA THR A 141 6.30 10.91 -1.16
C THR A 141 6.36 11.46 -2.58
N ILE A 142 6.35 10.60 -3.60
CA ILE A 142 6.31 11.01 -5.01
C ILE A 142 5.04 11.82 -5.28
N LEU A 143 3.90 11.37 -4.80
CA LEU A 143 2.64 12.08 -4.98
C LEU A 143 2.65 13.44 -4.29
N LEU A 144 3.14 13.52 -3.05
CA LEU A 144 3.27 14.77 -2.32
C LEU A 144 4.27 15.74 -2.98
N PHE A 145 5.32 15.21 -3.60
CA PHE A 145 6.24 16.03 -4.42
C PHE A 145 5.50 16.70 -5.58
N PHE A 146 4.70 15.94 -6.34
CA PHE A 146 3.90 16.49 -7.42
C PHE A 146 2.79 17.43 -6.92
N ALA A 147 2.35 17.28 -5.68
CA ALA A 147 1.42 18.20 -5.02
C ALA A 147 2.08 19.52 -4.57
N GLY A 148 3.39 19.67 -4.73
CA GLY A 148 4.13 20.88 -4.40
C GLY A 148 4.94 20.81 -3.10
N LEU A 149 5.16 19.63 -2.52
CA LEU A 149 6.03 19.49 -1.35
C LEU A 149 7.46 19.86 -1.72
N PRO A 150 8.09 20.83 -1.02
CA PRO A 150 9.44 21.26 -1.35
C PRO A 150 10.45 20.14 -1.13
N TRP A 151 11.39 20.00 -2.06
CA TRP A 151 12.44 18.99 -2.06
C TRP A 151 13.19 18.85 -0.73
N ARG A 152 13.40 19.97 -0.05
CA ARG A 152 14.08 19.98 1.28
C ARG A 152 13.34 19.13 2.32
N ILE A 153 12.01 19.20 2.35
CA ILE A 153 11.18 18.40 3.29
C ILE A 153 11.24 16.93 2.92
N ILE A 154 11.25 16.60 1.63
CA ILE A 154 11.37 15.23 1.14
C ILE A 154 12.69 14.61 1.59
N VAL A 155 13.80 15.32 1.41
CA VAL A 155 15.13 14.83 1.82
C VAL A 155 15.21 14.63 3.34
N ILE A 156 14.65 15.55 4.13
CA ILE A 156 14.58 15.42 5.59
C ILE A 156 13.71 14.20 5.95
N GLY A 157 12.53 14.06 5.36
CA GLY A 157 11.62 12.92 5.59
C GLY A 157 12.28 11.59 5.23
N LEU A 158 12.99 11.53 4.10
CA LEU A 158 13.73 10.34 3.69
C LEU A 158 14.84 9.99 4.69
N ALA A 159 15.62 10.99 5.11
CA ALA A 159 16.69 10.79 6.08
C ALA A 159 16.16 10.28 7.43
N LEU A 160 15.04 10.86 7.92
CA LEU A 160 14.38 10.41 9.13
C LEU A 160 13.81 8.99 8.99
N PHE A 161 13.23 8.66 7.84
CA PHE A 161 12.71 7.33 7.56
C PHE A 161 13.83 6.27 7.53
N VAL A 162 14.95 6.57 6.85
CA VAL A 162 16.12 5.68 6.84
C VAL A 162 16.71 5.52 8.23
N LEU A 163 16.85 6.61 8.99
CA LEU A 163 17.34 6.55 10.38
C LEU A 163 16.42 5.68 11.25
N PHE A 164 15.10 5.81 11.10
CA PHE A 164 14.13 4.99 11.81
C PHE A 164 14.27 3.50 11.45
N LEU A 165 14.43 3.17 10.16
CA LEU A 165 14.68 1.79 9.73
C LEU A 165 15.98 1.22 10.31
N LEU A 166 17.04 2.03 10.34
CA LEU A 166 18.33 1.63 10.94
C LEU A 166 18.18 1.36 12.45
N THR A 167 17.43 2.20 13.18
CA THR A 167 17.19 1.97 14.61
C THR A 167 16.37 0.70 14.83
N LEU A 168 15.37 0.40 14.01
CA LEU A 168 14.63 -0.87 14.08
C LEU A 168 15.55 -2.06 13.81
N PHE A 169 16.46 -1.96 12.85
CA PHE A 169 17.38 -3.03 12.52
C PHE A 169 18.40 -3.29 13.65
N ILE A 170 18.92 -2.22 14.27
CA ILE A 170 19.95 -2.35 15.31
C ILE A 170 19.35 -2.80 16.65
N PHE A 171 18.15 -2.35 16.99
CA PHE A 171 17.53 -2.56 18.30
C PHE A 171 16.32 -3.51 18.29
N GLY A 172 15.81 -3.89 17.12
CA GLY A 172 14.63 -4.75 16.98
C GLY A 172 14.90 -6.24 17.23
N ASP A 173 16.17 -6.67 17.27
CA ASP A 173 16.60 -8.06 17.54
C ASP A 173 16.76 -8.37 19.05
N LYS A 174 16.20 -7.55 19.92
CA LYS A 174 16.13 -7.78 21.37
C LYS A 174 14.67 -8.00 21.76
#